data_cb2a6a74c7c786caa98f47e97e22d1dc
#
_entry.id   cb2a6a74c7c786caa98f47e97e22d1dc
#
_cell.length_a   1.000
_cell.length_b   1.000
_cell.length_c   1.000
_cell.angle_alpha   90.00
_cell.angle_beta   90.00
_cell.angle_gamma   90.00
#
_symmetry.space_group_name_H-M   'P 1'
#
loop_
_entity.id
_entity.type
_entity.pdbx_description
1 polymer ?
#
loop_
_entity_poly.entity_id
_entity_poly.type
_entity_poly.pdbx_seq_one_letter_code
_entity_poly.pdbx_strand_id
1 'polypeptide(L)'
;MRKEYTKMAKVITMGEIMLRLSTPNNEKFIQADEFDVNYGGGEANVAVSLANYGHDAEFVTAVPDNEIGECAVAALRKYNVETKHIARCGERLGIYYLESGSSMRPSKVVYDRAHSSISTATEADFNFDEIFEGADWFHFTGITPAVSDAAAELTEKALIAAKKHGVKVSVDLNFRKKLWSSEKAQKVMTNLMKYVDVCIGNEEDAELVLGFKPGDTDVTSGELELAGYKSIFEQMVDKFNFEYCVSSLRVCHLLQRYQGVLSLQRVQHPSHR
;
A
#
# COMPACT_ATOMS: atom_id res chain seq x y z
N MET A 1 -29.31 -26.82 -2.71
CA MET A 1 -28.45 -25.75 -3.28
C MET A 1 -27.03 -26.01 -2.82
N ARG A 2 -26.13 -26.45 -3.71
CA ARG A 2 -24.68 -26.51 -3.43
C ARG A 2 -24.21 -25.07 -3.30
N LYS A 3 -23.67 -24.65 -2.15
CA LYS A 3 -22.88 -23.45 -2.04
C LYS A 3 -21.68 -23.65 -2.99
N GLU A 4 -21.63 -22.93 -4.11
CA GLU A 4 -20.39 -22.77 -4.83
C GLU A 4 -19.41 -22.11 -3.84
N TYR A 5 -18.44 -22.88 -3.38
CA TYR A 5 -17.30 -22.32 -2.67
C TYR A 5 -16.55 -21.48 -3.71
N THR A 6 -16.67 -20.18 -3.63
CA THR A 6 -15.81 -19.25 -4.36
C THR A 6 -14.37 -19.68 -4.09
N LYS A 7 -13.61 -19.97 -5.14
CA LYS A 7 -12.17 -20.30 -5.02
C LYS A 7 -11.51 -19.18 -4.21
N MET A 8 -10.86 -19.52 -3.10
CA MET A 8 -10.09 -18.58 -2.33
C MET A 8 -8.93 -18.09 -3.20
N ALA A 9 -8.81 -16.76 -3.35
CA ALA A 9 -7.74 -16.19 -4.17
C ALA A 9 -6.41 -16.25 -3.39
N LYS A 10 -5.32 -16.59 -4.08
CA LYS A 10 -3.96 -16.43 -3.58
C LYS A 10 -3.53 -14.98 -3.85
N VAL A 11 -3.37 -14.21 -2.78
CA VAL A 11 -3.02 -12.79 -2.84
C VAL A 11 -1.65 -12.55 -2.24
N ILE A 12 -0.75 -12.03 -3.04
CA ILE A 12 0.58 -11.61 -2.61
C ILE A 12 0.55 -10.12 -2.28
N THR A 13 1.08 -9.73 -1.13
CA THR A 13 1.32 -8.32 -0.81
C THR A 13 2.81 -8.11 -0.53
N MET A 14 3.39 -6.99 -0.97
CA MET A 14 4.81 -6.72 -0.76
C MET A 14 5.02 -5.31 -0.21
N GLY A 15 5.78 -5.21 0.88
CA GLY A 15 6.10 -3.93 1.49
C GLY A 15 6.90 -4.03 2.77
N GLU A 16 6.93 -2.94 3.54
CA GLU A 16 7.67 -2.90 4.81
C GLU A 16 6.76 -3.26 5.98
N ILE A 17 7.23 -4.18 6.84
CA ILE A 17 6.72 -4.35 8.19
C ILE A 17 7.65 -3.66 9.17
N MET A 18 7.08 -2.83 10.05
CA MET A 18 7.83 -2.06 11.05
C MET A 18 7.44 -2.46 12.45
N LEU A 19 8.40 -2.32 13.37
CA LEU A 19 8.14 -2.30 14.80
C LEU A 19 7.50 -0.96 15.17
N ARG A 20 6.28 -0.98 15.71
CA ARG A 20 5.60 0.18 16.27
C ARG A 20 5.72 0.18 17.79
N LEU A 21 6.26 1.26 18.32
CA LEU A 21 6.36 1.54 19.75
C LEU A 21 5.40 2.70 20.09
N SER A 22 4.28 2.38 20.74
CA SER A 22 3.25 3.35 21.10
C SER A 22 3.31 3.70 22.59
N THR A 23 3.16 4.98 22.93
CA THR A 23 3.00 5.35 24.35
C THR A 23 1.67 4.80 24.87
N PRO A 24 1.63 4.23 26.11
CA PRO A 24 0.40 3.79 26.71
C PRO A 24 -0.48 4.98 27.13
N ASN A 25 -1.76 4.74 27.42
CA ASN A 25 -2.68 5.69 28.09
C ASN A 25 -2.76 7.11 27.47
N ASN A 26 -2.44 7.27 26.20
CA ASN A 26 -2.31 8.58 25.52
C ASN A 26 -1.27 9.52 26.15
N GLU A 27 -0.26 8.97 26.78
CA GLU A 27 0.86 9.72 27.32
C GLU A 27 1.69 10.38 26.23
N LYS A 28 2.36 11.47 26.56
CA LYS A 28 3.38 12.05 25.67
C LYS A 28 4.68 11.25 25.76
N PHE A 29 5.51 11.29 24.72
CA PHE A 29 6.82 10.64 24.74
C PHE A 29 7.66 10.98 25.97
N ILE A 30 7.59 12.24 26.44
CA ILE A 30 8.37 12.70 27.63
C ILE A 30 7.80 12.20 28.97
N GLN A 31 6.62 11.59 28.95
CA GLN A 31 5.94 11.11 30.17
C GLN A 31 5.97 9.59 30.26
N ALA A 32 6.17 8.91 29.12
CA ALA A 32 6.10 7.48 29.05
C ALA A 32 7.42 6.84 29.50
N ASP A 33 7.33 5.88 30.41
CA ASP A 33 8.44 5.06 30.89
C ASP A 33 8.49 3.70 30.16
N GLU A 34 7.44 3.37 29.38
CA GLU A 34 7.32 2.12 28.63
C GLU A 34 6.63 2.33 27.27
N PHE A 35 6.65 1.33 26.39
CA PHE A 35 5.96 1.34 25.13
C PHE A 35 5.19 0.04 24.89
N ASP A 36 3.99 0.17 24.33
CA ASP A 36 3.27 -0.94 23.73
C ASP A 36 3.95 -1.35 22.43
N VAL A 37 4.23 -2.64 22.29
CA VAL A 37 4.90 -3.23 21.12
C VAL A 37 3.88 -3.80 20.15
N ASN A 38 3.92 -3.33 18.91
CA ASN A 38 3.12 -3.85 17.80
C ASN A 38 3.96 -3.94 16.52
N TYR A 39 3.53 -4.78 15.58
CA TYR A 39 4.12 -4.87 14.25
C TYR A 39 3.07 -4.55 13.20
N GLY A 40 3.44 -3.81 12.16
CA GLY A 40 2.51 -3.45 11.09
C GLY A 40 3.17 -2.68 9.97
N GLY A 41 2.45 -2.59 8.87
CA GLY A 41 2.82 -1.88 7.66
C GLY A 41 1.61 -1.81 6.75
N GLY A 42 1.61 -0.94 5.74
CA GLY A 42 0.48 -0.79 4.84
C GLY A 42 0.05 -2.13 4.25
N GLU A 43 0.96 -2.76 3.56
CA GLU A 43 0.74 -4.02 2.84
C GLU A 43 0.62 -5.23 3.79
N ALA A 44 1.34 -5.21 4.92
CA ALA A 44 1.19 -6.22 5.97
C ALA A 44 -0.22 -6.21 6.57
N ASN A 45 -0.79 -5.02 6.80
CA ASN A 45 -2.17 -4.89 7.29
C ASN A 45 -3.19 -5.36 6.26
N VAL A 46 -2.94 -5.16 4.97
CA VAL A 46 -3.76 -5.69 3.87
C VAL A 46 -3.71 -7.22 3.87
N ALA A 47 -2.52 -7.83 4.00
CA ALA A 47 -2.37 -9.29 4.10
C ALA A 47 -3.18 -9.87 5.28
N VAL A 48 -3.06 -9.25 6.46
CA VAL A 48 -3.81 -9.65 7.66
C VAL A 48 -5.33 -9.55 7.44
N SER A 49 -5.80 -8.45 6.81
CA SER A 49 -7.22 -8.29 6.49
C SER A 49 -7.71 -9.37 5.53
N LEU A 50 -6.96 -9.66 4.48
CA LEU A 50 -7.31 -10.69 3.49
C LEU A 50 -7.33 -12.09 4.10
N ALA A 51 -6.36 -12.43 4.95
CA ALA A 51 -6.35 -13.70 5.68
C ALA A 51 -7.59 -13.83 6.60
N ASN A 52 -7.98 -12.75 7.29
CA ASN A 52 -9.19 -12.72 8.12
C ASN A 52 -10.48 -12.86 7.28
N TYR A 53 -10.48 -12.43 6.02
CA TYR A 53 -11.60 -12.66 5.09
C TYR A 53 -11.57 -14.06 4.44
N GLY A 54 -10.58 -14.88 4.76
CA GLY A 54 -10.47 -16.27 4.30
C GLY A 54 -9.75 -16.43 2.97
N HIS A 55 -9.02 -15.41 2.50
CA HIS A 55 -8.13 -15.55 1.34
C HIS A 55 -6.80 -16.19 1.74
N ASP A 56 -6.14 -16.82 0.76
CA ASP A 56 -4.76 -17.28 0.88
C ASP A 56 -3.84 -16.07 0.70
N ALA A 57 -3.50 -15.42 1.81
CA ALA A 57 -2.74 -14.18 1.82
C ALA A 57 -1.30 -14.42 2.23
N GLU A 58 -0.36 -14.02 1.38
CA GLU A 58 1.06 -14.09 1.61
C GLU A 58 1.68 -12.69 1.65
N PHE A 59 2.56 -12.45 2.62
CA PHE A 59 3.29 -11.19 2.73
C PHE A 59 4.76 -11.38 2.39
N VAL A 60 5.24 -10.64 1.42
CA VAL A 60 6.62 -10.63 0.93
C VAL A 60 7.34 -9.38 1.43
N THR A 61 8.44 -9.57 2.11
CA THR A 61 9.29 -8.50 2.66
C THR A 61 10.69 -9.03 2.97
N ALA A 62 11.58 -8.15 3.43
CA ALA A 62 12.83 -8.52 4.05
C ALA A 62 12.85 -8.07 5.52
N VAL A 63 13.34 -8.94 6.39
CA VAL A 63 13.56 -8.66 7.81
C VAL A 63 14.96 -9.12 8.23
N PRO A 64 15.57 -8.53 9.28
CA PRO A 64 16.86 -8.98 9.76
C PRO A 64 16.80 -10.41 10.29
N ASP A 65 17.91 -11.12 10.20
CA ASP A 65 18.07 -12.47 10.76
C ASP A 65 18.42 -12.39 12.26
N ASN A 66 17.45 -11.95 13.04
CA ASN A 66 17.54 -11.84 14.50
C ASN A 66 16.17 -11.99 15.16
N GLU A 67 16.13 -11.96 16.49
CA GLU A 67 14.91 -12.15 17.30
C GLU A 67 13.82 -11.10 16.99
N ILE A 68 14.20 -9.86 16.67
CA ILE A 68 13.23 -8.80 16.35
C ILE A 68 12.58 -9.08 14.98
N GLY A 69 13.37 -9.55 13.98
CA GLY A 69 12.85 -10.02 12.71
C GLY A 69 11.89 -11.20 12.88
N GLU A 70 12.25 -12.16 13.75
CA GLU A 70 11.36 -13.31 14.06
C GLU A 70 10.06 -12.88 14.74
N CYS A 71 10.10 -11.90 15.65
CA CYS A 71 8.89 -11.34 16.24
C CYS A 71 7.96 -10.71 15.20
N ALA A 72 8.50 -10.03 14.19
CA ALA A 72 7.70 -9.46 13.10
C ALA A 72 7.02 -10.56 12.27
N VAL A 73 7.74 -11.65 11.96
CA VAL A 73 7.18 -12.80 11.24
C VAL A 73 6.12 -13.53 12.08
N ALA A 74 6.39 -13.73 13.38
CA ALA A 74 5.43 -14.35 14.30
C ALA A 74 4.13 -13.52 14.42
N ALA A 75 4.23 -12.19 14.39
CA ALA A 75 3.06 -11.31 14.39
C ALA A 75 2.16 -11.52 13.17
N LEU A 76 2.71 -11.79 11.99
CA LEU A 76 1.95 -12.12 10.78
C LEU A 76 1.32 -13.53 10.86
N ARG A 77 2.12 -14.53 11.28
CA ARG A 77 1.65 -15.92 11.45
C ARG A 77 0.48 -16.03 12.41
N LYS A 78 0.43 -15.18 13.45
CA LYS A 78 -0.68 -15.10 14.39
C LYS A 78 -2.04 -14.89 13.71
N TYR A 79 -2.06 -14.25 12.52
CA TYR A 79 -3.24 -13.97 11.73
C TYR A 79 -3.36 -14.85 10.48
N ASN A 80 -2.63 -15.97 10.44
CA ASN A 80 -2.61 -16.91 9.31
C ASN A 80 -2.15 -16.28 7.98
N VAL A 81 -1.28 -15.28 8.02
CA VAL A 81 -0.60 -14.78 6.84
C VAL A 81 0.57 -15.72 6.52
N GLU A 82 0.65 -16.17 5.26
CA GLU A 82 1.79 -16.98 4.81
C GLU A 82 3.05 -16.11 4.76
N THR A 83 4.16 -16.67 5.25
CA THR A 83 5.43 -15.97 5.47
C THR A 83 6.62 -16.69 4.84
N LYS A 84 6.37 -17.65 3.93
CA LYS A 84 7.39 -18.50 3.32
C LYS A 84 8.46 -17.69 2.59
N HIS A 85 8.06 -16.63 1.91
CA HIS A 85 8.96 -15.83 1.07
C HIS A 85 9.40 -14.51 1.74
N ILE A 86 9.42 -14.47 3.08
CA ILE A 86 10.07 -13.38 3.80
C ILE A 86 11.59 -13.61 3.80
N ALA A 87 12.33 -12.72 3.12
CA ALA A 87 13.79 -12.78 3.06
C ALA A 87 14.41 -12.46 4.44
N ARG A 88 15.49 -13.15 4.78
CA ARG A 88 16.28 -12.90 5.98
C ARG A 88 17.57 -12.21 5.56
N CYS A 89 17.56 -10.88 5.53
CA CYS A 89 18.72 -10.08 5.11
C CYS A 89 18.66 -8.68 5.72
N GLY A 90 19.73 -7.91 5.57
CA GLY A 90 19.84 -6.59 6.17
C GLY A 90 20.09 -6.65 7.68
N GLU A 91 20.22 -5.47 8.30
CA GLU A 91 20.69 -5.37 9.69
C GLU A 91 19.58 -5.05 10.69
N ARG A 92 18.46 -4.43 10.25
CA ARG A 92 17.43 -3.92 11.16
C ARG A 92 16.04 -3.90 10.58
N LEU A 93 15.06 -3.99 11.47
CA LEU A 93 13.68 -3.63 11.17
C LEU A 93 13.51 -2.10 11.21
N GLY A 94 12.67 -1.55 10.34
CA GLY A 94 12.22 -0.17 10.49
C GLY A 94 11.39 0.00 11.76
N ILE A 95 11.56 1.13 12.46
CA ILE A 95 10.84 1.44 13.69
C ILE A 95 10.04 2.73 13.49
N TYR A 96 8.88 2.83 14.09
CA TYR A 96 8.25 4.11 14.33
C TYR A 96 7.67 4.20 15.73
N TYR A 97 7.81 5.38 16.30
CA TYR A 97 7.28 5.72 17.61
C TYR A 97 5.98 6.48 17.42
N LEU A 98 4.96 6.11 18.16
CA LEU A 98 3.64 6.72 18.12
C LEU A 98 3.26 7.30 19.48
N GLU A 99 3.12 8.61 19.54
CA GLU A 99 2.43 9.29 20.63
C GLU A 99 0.94 9.39 20.26
N SER A 100 0.09 8.64 20.95
CA SER A 100 -1.35 8.64 20.67
C SER A 100 -1.97 10.00 21.00
N GLY A 101 -2.80 10.49 20.09
CA GLY A 101 -3.56 11.72 20.32
C GLY A 101 -4.66 11.54 21.37
N SER A 102 -5.06 12.65 21.99
CA SER A 102 -6.17 12.67 22.94
C SER A 102 -6.93 13.98 22.82
N SER A 103 -8.25 13.90 22.66
CA SER A 103 -9.12 15.07 22.47
C SER A 103 -8.63 15.97 21.32
N MET A 104 -8.25 17.22 21.62
CA MET A 104 -7.75 18.20 20.64
C MET A 104 -6.27 18.00 20.26
N ARG A 105 -5.55 17.15 20.97
CA ARG A 105 -4.13 16.89 20.70
C ARG A 105 -3.99 15.84 19.59
N PRO A 106 -3.38 16.18 18.44
CA PRO A 106 -3.13 15.20 17.38
C PRO A 106 -2.09 14.16 17.80
N SER A 107 -2.14 13.00 17.17
CA SER A 107 -1.07 12.00 17.29
C SER A 107 0.24 12.52 16.69
N LYS A 108 1.38 12.07 17.24
CA LYS A 108 2.70 12.34 16.68
C LYS A 108 3.39 11.04 16.31
N VAL A 109 4.07 11.06 15.17
CA VAL A 109 4.84 9.91 14.68
C VAL A 109 6.28 10.33 14.42
N VAL A 110 7.21 9.58 15.02
CA VAL A 110 8.65 9.70 14.75
C VAL A 110 9.09 8.40 14.06
N TYR A 111 9.70 8.53 12.88
CA TYR A 111 10.21 7.39 12.11
C TYR A 111 11.71 7.21 12.33
N ASP A 112 12.11 5.98 12.58
CA ASP A 112 13.47 5.49 12.55
C ASP A 112 13.53 4.25 11.64
N ARG A 113 13.50 4.48 10.31
CA ARG A 113 13.36 3.42 9.30
C ARG A 113 14.44 3.43 8.21
N ALA A 114 15.42 4.34 8.30
CA ALA A 114 16.52 4.35 7.35
C ALA A 114 17.31 3.04 7.43
N HIS A 115 17.73 2.52 6.27
CA HIS A 115 18.48 1.27 6.17
C HIS A 115 17.79 0.04 6.78
N SER A 116 16.45 0.04 6.80
CA SER A 116 15.70 -1.17 7.14
C SER A 116 15.94 -2.27 6.12
N SER A 117 15.80 -3.53 6.51
CA SER A 117 16.09 -4.69 5.67
C SER A 117 15.45 -4.59 4.29
N ILE A 118 14.16 -4.27 4.20
CA ILE A 118 13.48 -4.13 2.90
C ILE A 118 14.02 -2.95 2.09
N SER A 119 14.51 -1.88 2.73
CA SER A 119 15.05 -0.72 2.03
C SER A 119 16.43 -0.97 1.38
N THR A 120 17.10 -2.04 1.77
CA THR A 120 18.41 -2.46 1.26
C THR A 120 18.36 -3.77 0.49
N ALA A 121 17.22 -4.46 0.51
CA ALA A 121 17.02 -5.72 -0.20
C ALA A 121 17.08 -5.53 -1.73
N THR A 122 17.45 -6.58 -2.41
CA THR A 122 17.62 -6.62 -3.88
C THR A 122 16.84 -7.79 -4.49
N GLU A 123 16.75 -7.84 -5.81
CA GLU A 123 16.13 -8.97 -6.53
C GLU A 123 16.76 -10.31 -6.15
N ALA A 124 18.05 -10.35 -5.83
CA ALA A 124 18.76 -11.60 -5.47
C ALA A 124 18.25 -12.24 -4.15
N ASP A 125 17.58 -11.45 -3.31
CA ASP A 125 17.03 -11.92 -2.04
C ASP A 125 15.68 -12.64 -2.21
N PHE A 126 15.07 -12.63 -3.43
CA PHE A 126 13.73 -13.15 -3.70
C PHE A 126 13.70 -14.04 -4.93
N ASN A 127 12.93 -15.11 -4.87
CA ASN A 127 12.56 -15.92 -6.04
C ASN A 127 11.14 -15.52 -6.52
N PHE A 128 11.06 -14.46 -7.32
CA PHE A 128 9.76 -13.94 -7.77
C PHE A 128 8.98 -14.94 -8.65
N ASP A 129 9.64 -15.83 -9.38
CA ASP A 129 8.95 -16.87 -10.15
C ASP A 129 8.20 -17.85 -9.22
N GLU A 130 8.81 -18.24 -8.09
CA GLU A 130 8.17 -19.08 -7.07
C GLU A 130 7.06 -18.32 -6.30
N ILE A 131 7.30 -17.05 -5.94
CA ILE A 131 6.34 -16.20 -5.24
C ILE A 131 5.04 -16.05 -6.02
N PHE A 132 5.13 -15.80 -7.33
CA PHE A 132 3.97 -15.55 -8.17
C PHE A 132 3.37 -16.80 -8.82
N GLU A 133 3.96 -17.98 -8.60
CA GLU A 133 3.38 -19.24 -9.09
C GLU A 133 2.00 -19.48 -8.48
N GLY A 134 0.99 -19.54 -9.34
CA GLY A 134 -0.41 -19.73 -8.93
C GLY A 134 -1.04 -18.57 -8.19
N ALA A 135 -0.40 -17.40 -8.11
CA ALA A 135 -1.00 -16.21 -7.53
C ALA A 135 -2.08 -15.62 -8.45
N ASP A 136 -3.18 -15.16 -7.85
CA ASP A 136 -4.27 -14.49 -8.55
C ASP A 136 -4.10 -12.96 -8.51
N TRP A 137 -3.50 -12.42 -7.43
CA TRP A 137 -3.41 -10.97 -7.19
C TRP A 137 -2.11 -10.57 -6.50
N PHE A 138 -1.56 -9.42 -6.91
CA PHE A 138 -0.43 -8.75 -6.26
C PHE A 138 -0.82 -7.34 -5.83
N HIS A 139 -0.52 -6.99 -4.58
CA HIS A 139 -0.78 -5.64 -4.05
C HIS A 139 0.48 -5.03 -3.44
N PHE A 140 0.72 -3.75 -3.77
CA PHE A 140 1.77 -2.94 -3.16
C PHE A 140 1.26 -1.51 -2.93
N THR A 141 2.03 -0.70 -2.21
CA THR A 141 1.74 0.74 -2.06
C THR A 141 2.89 1.60 -2.56
N GLY A 142 2.62 2.87 -2.83
CA GLY A 142 3.67 3.85 -3.18
C GLY A 142 4.67 4.12 -2.04
N ILE A 143 4.43 3.58 -0.83
CA ILE A 143 5.40 3.68 0.27
C ILE A 143 6.63 2.82 -0.04
N THR A 144 6.44 1.58 -0.51
CA THR A 144 7.54 0.64 -0.74
C THR A 144 8.59 1.21 -1.70
N PRO A 145 8.29 1.70 -2.92
CA PRO A 145 9.29 2.31 -3.78
C PRO A 145 9.82 3.66 -3.24
N ALA A 146 9.15 4.28 -2.26
CA ALA A 146 9.57 5.54 -1.68
C ALA A 146 10.65 5.41 -0.60
N VAL A 147 10.82 4.21 0.01
CA VAL A 147 11.77 4.04 1.13
C VAL A 147 13.25 4.08 0.68
N SER A 148 13.54 3.67 -0.57
CA SER A 148 14.89 3.76 -1.15
C SER A 148 14.86 3.54 -2.68
N ASP A 149 15.95 3.84 -3.36
CA ASP A 149 16.10 3.54 -4.79
C ASP A 149 16.14 2.02 -5.03
N ALA A 150 16.81 1.26 -4.16
CA ALA A 150 16.83 -0.20 -4.22
C ALA A 150 15.43 -0.81 -4.10
N ALA A 151 14.61 -0.30 -3.15
CA ALA A 151 13.23 -0.75 -3.01
C ALA A 151 12.35 -0.38 -4.21
N ALA A 152 12.62 0.75 -4.88
CA ALA A 152 11.94 1.10 -6.13
C ALA A 152 12.28 0.12 -7.26
N GLU A 153 13.55 -0.22 -7.43
CA GLU A 153 14.01 -1.23 -8.39
C GLU A 153 13.44 -2.62 -8.07
N LEU A 154 13.48 -3.03 -6.80
CA LEU A 154 12.89 -4.29 -6.33
C LEU A 154 11.39 -4.36 -6.64
N THR A 155 10.65 -3.26 -6.41
CA THR A 155 9.22 -3.19 -6.73
C THR A 155 8.98 -3.37 -8.23
N GLU A 156 9.78 -2.74 -9.09
CA GLU A 156 9.65 -2.92 -10.55
C GLU A 156 9.91 -4.38 -10.96
N LYS A 157 10.92 -5.04 -10.38
CA LYS A 157 11.21 -6.46 -10.65
C LYS A 157 10.05 -7.37 -10.23
N ALA A 158 9.47 -7.14 -9.06
CA ALA A 158 8.28 -7.86 -8.61
C ALA A 158 7.09 -7.67 -9.58
N LEU A 159 6.86 -6.45 -10.06
CA LEU A 159 5.80 -6.13 -11.01
C LEU A 159 6.01 -6.83 -12.37
N ILE A 160 7.22 -6.83 -12.89
CA ILE A 160 7.58 -7.55 -14.12
C ILE A 160 7.26 -9.05 -13.98
N ALA A 161 7.68 -9.65 -12.87
CA ALA A 161 7.44 -11.07 -12.61
C ALA A 161 5.94 -11.35 -12.43
N ALA A 162 5.20 -10.51 -11.70
CA ALA A 162 3.75 -10.66 -11.56
C ALA A 162 3.04 -10.64 -12.93
N LYS A 163 3.39 -9.72 -13.81
CA LYS A 163 2.82 -9.66 -15.17
C LYS A 163 3.23 -10.88 -16.03
N LYS A 164 4.47 -11.38 -15.91
CA LYS A 164 4.91 -12.62 -16.58
C LYS A 164 4.04 -13.82 -16.19
N HIS A 165 3.60 -13.88 -14.93
CA HIS A 165 2.71 -14.93 -14.41
C HIS A 165 1.21 -14.65 -14.62
N GLY A 166 0.84 -13.54 -15.28
CA GLY A 166 -0.55 -13.16 -15.54
C GLY A 166 -1.32 -12.71 -14.30
N VAL A 167 -0.61 -12.31 -13.24
CA VAL A 167 -1.18 -11.87 -11.97
C VAL A 167 -1.79 -10.49 -12.11
N LYS A 168 -2.98 -10.27 -11.54
CA LYS A 168 -3.60 -8.93 -11.43
C LYS A 168 -2.84 -8.10 -10.40
N VAL A 169 -2.63 -6.82 -10.72
CA VAL A 169 -1.85 -5.92 -9.87
C VAL A 169 -2.69 -4.74 -9.39
N SER A 170 -2.68 -4.49 -8.10
CA SER A 170 -3.23 -3.27 -7.49
C SER A 170 -2.19 -2.46 -6.75
N VAL A 171 -2.36 -1.14 -6.77
CA VAL A 171 -1.54 -0.19 -6.01
C VAL A 171 -2.42 0.75 -5.20
N ASP A 172 -2.01 1.05 -3.96
CA ASP A 172 -2.43 2.26 -3.24
C ASP A 172 -1.31 3.31 -3.39
N LEU A 173 -1.60 4.45 -4.03
CA LEU A 173 -0.61 5.50 -4.31
C LEU A 173 0.06 6.04 -3.05
N ASN A 174 -0.70 6.20 -1.99
CA ASN A 174 -0.29 6.42 -0.60
C ASN A 174 0.93 7.36 -0.45
N PHE A 175 0.84 8.57 -0.99
CA PHE A 175 1.94 9.53 -1.00
C PHE A 175 2.46 9.86 0.41
N ARG A 176 3.77 9.89 0.55
CA ARG A 176 4.45 10.23 1.81
C ARG A 176 5.51 11.30 1.59
N LYS A 177 5.14 12.57 1.74
CA LYS A 177 6.03 13.74 1.57
C LYS A 177 7.33 13.69 2.41
N LYS A 178 7.37 12.87 3.47
CA LYS A 178 8.57 12.67 4.29
C LYS A 178 9.57 11.68 3.68
N LEU A 179 9.18 10.90 2.67
CA LEU A 179 10.03 9.89 2.02
C LEU A 179 10.62 10.42 0.72
N TRP A 180 9.84 11.12 -0.09
CA TRP A 180 10.29 11.63 -1.38
C TRP A 180 9.55 12.90 -1.80
N SER A 181 10.11 13.63 -2.78
CA SER A 181 9.44 14.77 -3.41
C SER A 181 8.39 14.29 -4.42
N SER A 182 7.44 15.16 -4.76
CA SER A 182 6.44 14.89 -5.78
C SER A 182 7.08 14.58 -7.14
N GLU A 183 8.15 15.29 -7.53
CA GLU A 183 8.84 15.07 -8.79
C GLU A 183 9.45 13.65 -8.86
N LYS A 184 10.09 13.19 -7.76
CA LYS A 184 10.64 11.84 -7.68
C LYS A 184 9.51 10.81 -7.69
N ALA A 185 8.43 11.05 -6.94
CA ALA A 185 7.25 10.19 -6.92
C ALA A 185 6.66 10.03 -8.32
N GLN A 186 6.43 11.13 -9.04
CA GLN A 186 5.90 11.10 -10.40
C GLN A 186 6.79 10.33 -11.37
N LYS A 187 8.11 10.53 -11.30
CA LYS A 187 9.06 9.83 -12.16
C LYS A 187 9.03 8.33 -11.94
N VAL A 188 9.10 7.88 -10.68
CA VAL A 188 9.15 6.46 -10.34
C VAL A 188 7.80 5.81 -10.57
N MET A 189 6.73 6.36 -9.98
CA MET A 189 5.41 5.73 -10.05
C MET A 189 4.83 5.71 -11.45
N THR A 190 5.03 6.76 -12.28
CA THR A 190 4.60 6.72 -13.69
C THR A 190 5.22 5.52 -14.44
N ASN A 191 6.48 5.16 -14.13
CA ASN A 191 7.10 3.98 -14.72
C ASN A 191 6.47 2.68 -14.22
N LEU A 192 6.08 2.60 -12.94
CA LEU A 192 5.48 1.40 -12.35
C LEU A 192 4.01 1.20 -12.79
N MET A 193 3.28 2.29 -13.07
CA MET A 193 1.84 2.21 -13.42
C MET A 193 1.55 1.42 -14.69
N LYS A 194 2.52 1.24 -15.60
CA LYS A 194 2.35 0.40 -16.80
C LYS A 194 2.08 -1.08 -16.50
N TYR A 195 2.35 -1.52 -15.26
CA TYR A 195 2.11 -2.88 -14.79
C TYR A 195 0.84 -3.04 -13.95
N VAL A 196 0.14 -1.94 -13.64
CA VAL A 196 -0.97 -1.90 -12.70
C VAL A 196 -2.31 -2.04 -13.40
N ASP A 197 -3.19 -2.87 -12.84
CA ASP A 197 -4.57 -3.05 -13.32
C ASP A 197 -5.56 -2.19 -12.48
N VAL A 198 -5.30 -2.02 -11.18
CA VAL A 198 -6.17 -1.29 -10.25
C VAL A 198 -5.38 -0.25 -9.47
N CYS A 199 -5.77 1.02 -9.63
CA CYS A 199 -5.15 2.14 -8.92
C CYS A 199 -6.08 2.67 -7.83
N ILE A 200 -5.58 2.72 -6.59
CA ILE A 200 -6.28 3.23 -5.41
C ILE A 200 -5.53 4.48 -4.94
N GLY A 201 -6.27 5.53 -4.61
CA GLY A 201 -5.70 6.78 -4.11
C GLY A 201 -6.77 7.85 -3.95
N ASN A 202 -6.40 8.97 -3.38
CA ASN A 202 -7.25 10.16 -3.32
C ASN A 202 -6.79 11.20 -4.39
N GLU A 203 -7.45 12.35 -4.46
CA GLU A 203 -7.12 13.42 -5.39
C GLU A 203 -5.71 14.00 -5.19
N GLU A 204 -5.29 14.14 -3.92
CA GLU A 204 -3.95 14.62 -3.56
C GLU A 204 -2.88 13.62 -4.05
N ASP A 205 -3.15 12.31 -3.88
CA ASP A 205 -2.27 11.26 -4.39
C ASP A 205 -2.19 11.29 -5.92
N ALA A 206 -3.31 11.46 -6.62
CA ALA A 206 -3.34 11.53 -8.08
C ALA A 206 -2.51 12.72 -8.62
N GLU A 207 -2.59 13.88 -7.96
CA GLU A 207 -1.79 15.04 -8.33
C GLU A 207 -0.30 14.85 -7.99
N LEU A 208 0.01 14.52 -6.73
CA LEU A 208 1.38 14.51 -6.25
C LEU A 208 2.20 13.34 -6.77
N VAL A 209 1.56 12.19 -7.01
CA VAL A 209 2.22 10.94 -7.42
C VAL A 209 2.21 10.73 -8.93
N LEU A 210 1.16 11.17 -9.63
CA LEU A 210 0.98 10.91 -11.07
C LEU A 210 0.84 12.17 -11.93
N GLY A 211 0.72 13.35 -11.29
CA GLY A 211 0.68 14.64 -11.95
C GLY A 211 -0.69 15.01 -12.56
N PHE A 212 -1.77 14.31 -12.19
CA PHE A 212 -3.11 14.63 -12.67
C PHE A 212 -3.76 15.69 -11.78
N LYS A 213 -4.18 16.79 -12.41
CA LYS A 213 -4.89 17.87 -11.72
C LYS A 213 -6.36 17.88 -12.16
N PRO A 214 -7.29 18.23 -11.24
CA PRO A 214 -8.64 18.55 -11.67
C PRO A 214 -8.56 19.68 -12.72
N GLY A 215 -9.32 19.56 -13.79
CA GLY A 215 -9.44 20.64 -14.77
C GLY A 215 -9.96 21.91 -14.11
N ASP A 216 -9.75 23.08 -14.75
CA ASP A 216 -10.28 24.38 -14.33
C ASP A 216 -11.82 24.38 -14.29
N THR A 217 -12.41 23.72 -13.31
CA THR A 217 -13.83 23.78 -13.02
C THR A 217 -14.03 24.66 -11.80
N ASP A 218 -14.83 25.72 -11.99
CA ASP A 218 -15.21 26.68 -10.93
C ASP A 218 -15.95 25.93 -9.80
N VAL A 219 -15.24 25.69 -8.69
CA VAL A 219 -15.65 24.75 -7.64
C VAL A 219 -16.51 25.50 -6.61
N THR A 220 -17.84 25.50 -6.78
CA THR A 220 -18.76 26.12 -5.81
C THR A 220 -19.83 25.18 -5.22
N SER A 221 -19.87 23.90 -5.55
CA SER A 221 -20.81 22.94 -4.93
C SER A 221 -20.27 21.49 -4.92
N GLY A 222 -20.76 20.65 -3.99
CA GLY A 222 -20.31 19.25 -3.84
C GLY A 222 -20.56 18.35 -5.05
N GLU A 223 -21.43 18.73 -6.00
CA GLU A 223 -21.58 18.01 -7.27
C GLU A 223 -20.39 18.22 -8.21
N LEU A 224 -19.69 19.35 -8.08
CA LEU A 224 -18.49 19.67 -8.84
C LEU A 224 -17.26 18.88 -8.36
N GLU A 225 -17.17 18.49 -7.09
CA GLU A 225 -16.13 17.58 -6.62
C GLU A 225 -16.19 16.24 -7.34
N LEU A 226 -17.37 15.64 -7.49
CA LEU A 226 -17.54 14.36 -8.18
C LEU A 226 -17.18 14.44 -9.68
N ALA A 227 -17.50 15.56 -10.35
CA ALA A 227 -17.12 15.78 -11.74
C ALA A 227 -15.59 15.92 -11.90
N GLY A 228 -14.92 16.57 -10.95
CA GLY A 228 -13.46 16.67 -10.89
C GLY A 228 -12.78 15.31 -10.75
N TYR A 229 -13.26 14.47 -9.85
CA TYR A 229 -12.77 13.09 -9.69
C TYR A 229 -12.95 12.26 -10.96
N LYS A 230 -14.12 12.34 -11.59
CA LYS A 230 -14.40 11.62 -12.82
C LYS A 230 -13.40 12.00 -13.92
N SER A 231 -13.14 13.30 -14.11
CA SER A 231 -12.18 13.78 -15.10
C SER A 231 -10.76 13.29 -14.82
N ILE A 232 -10.32 13.28 -13.55
CA ILE A 232 -9.00 12.74 -13.16
C ILE A 232 -8.94 11.24 -13.49
N PHE A 233 -9.96 10.46 -13.12
CA PHE A 233 -9.98 9.02 -13.36
C PHE A 233 -9.99 8.65 -14.83
N GLU A 234 -10.74 9.41 -15.67
CA GLU A 234 -10.73 9.24 -17.13
C GLU A 234 -9.33 9.46 -17.70
N GLN A 235 -8.63 10.53 -17.29
CA GLN A 235 -7.26 10.78 -17.70
C GLN A 235 -6.28 9.68 -17.25
N MET A 236 -6.45 9.16 -16.02
CA MET A 236 -5.62 8.06 -15.50
C MET A 236 -5.84 6.76 -16.27
N VAL A 237 -7.12 6.43 -16.56
CA VAL A 237 -7.48 5.24 -17.35
C VAL A 237 -6.93 5.38 -18.79
N ASP A 238 -7.07 6.54 -19.42
CA ASP A 238 -6.59 6.77 -20.77
C ASP A 238 -5.06 6.65 -20.87
N LYS A 239 -4.34 7.17 -19.86
CA LYS A 239 -2.87 7.15 -19.86
C LYS A 239 -2.28 5.79 -19.53
N PHE A 240 -2.84 5.09 -18.53
CA PHE A 240 -2.24 3.87 -17.98
C PHE A 240 -3.03 2.60 -18.28
N ASN A 241 -4.22 2.72 -18.87
CA ASN A 241 -5.08 1.59 -19.20
C ASN A 241 -5.57 0.79 -17.97
N PHE A 242 -5.78 1.46 -16.82
CA PHE A 242 -6.31 0.81 -15.62
C PHE A 242 -7.68 0.16 -15.89
N GLU A 243 -7.91 -0.99 -15.27
CA GLU A 243 -9.22 -1.64 -15.25
C GLU A 243 -10.16 -0.92 -14.27
N TYR A 244 -9.60 -0.48 -13.11
CA TYR A 244 -10.31 0.28 -12.09
C TYR A 244 -9.45 1.41 -11.54
N CYS A 245 -10.09 2.58 -11.33
CA CYS A 245 -9.59 3.64 -10.45
C CYS A 245 -10.53 3.76 -9.26
N VAL A 246 -9.98 3.78 -8.04
CA VAL A 246 -10.75 3.80 -6.78
C VAL A 246 -10.27 4.93 -5.89
N SER A 247 -11.17 5.75 -5.37
CA SER A 247 -10.86 6.75 -4.36
C SER A 247 -11.75 6.65 -3.14
N SER A 248 -11.16 6.82 -1.97
CA SER A 248 -11.91 6.99 -0.72
C SER A 248 -12.27 8.47 -0.56
N LEU A 249 -13.57 8.76 -0.50
CA LEU A 249 -14.06 10.11 -0.29
C LEU A 249 -14.28 10.37 1.21
N ARG A 250 -13.84 11.55 1.68
CA ARG A 250 -14.15 12.04 3.02
C ARG A 250 -15.07 13.25 2.91
N VAL A 251 -16.32 13.07 3.26
CA VAL A 251 -17.27 14.18 3.39
C VAL A 251 -17.31 14.61 4.86
N CYS A 252 -16.83 15.83 5.16
CA CYS A 252 -16.93 16.45 6.48
C CYS A 252 -18.11 17.42 6.50
N HIS A 253 -19.28 16.99 6.97
CA HIS A 253 -20.28 17.90 7.48
C HIS A 253 -20.05 18.14 8.98
N LEU A 254 -20.36 19.35 9.47
CA LEU A 254 -20.09 19.82 10.85
C LEU A 254 -20.57 18.87 11.97
N LEU A 255 -21.39 17.87 11.69
CA LEU A 255 -21.96 16.94 12.67
C LEU A 255 -21.89 15.45 12.27
N GLN A 256 -21.47 15.09 11.06
CA GLN A 256 -21.38 13.69 10.63
C GLN A 256 -20.18 13.51 9.67
N ARG A 257 -19.33 12.53 10.00
CA ARG A 257 -18.25 12.09 9.10
C ARG A 257 -18.75 10.88 8.32
N TYR A 258 -18.92 11.03 7.02
CA TYR A 258 -19.17 9.91 6.11
C TYR A 258 -17.88 9.57 5.36
N GLN A 259 -17.61 8.27 5.24
CA GLN A 259 -16.62 7.76 4.31
C GLN A 259 -17.39 7.12 3.15
N GLY A 260 -17.09 7.56 1.94
CA GLY A 260 -17.60 6.97 0.71
C GLY A 260 -16.46 6.42 -0.14
N VAL A 261 -16.77 5.56 -1.07
CA VAL A 261 -15.85 5.07 -2.08
C VAL A 261 -16.39 5.44 -3.44
N LEU A 262 -15.59 6.14 -4.24
CA LEU A 262 -15.85 6.38 -5.66
C LEU A 262 -14.95 5.44 -6.47
N SER A 263 -15.55 4.71 -7.41
CA SER A 263 -14.80 3.88 -8.35
C SER A 263 -15.24 4.16 -9.77
N LEU A 264 -14.29 4.18 -10.69
CA LEU A 264 -14.54 4.18 -12.14
C LEU A 264 -13.99 2.86 -12.69
N GLN A 265 -14.89 2.10 -13.33
CA GLN A 265 -14.51 0.92 -14.10
C GLN A 265 -14.39 1.32 -15.57
N ARG A 266 -13.34 0.87 -16.25
CA ARG A 266 -13.22 1.02 -17.70
C ARG A 266 -14.35 0.25 -18.38
N VAL A 267 -15.17 0.95 -19.16
CA VAL A 267 -16.14 0.31 -20.04
C VAL A 267 -15.37 -0.25 -21.25
N GLN A 268 -15.29 -1.57 -21.35
CA GLN A 268 -14.79 -2.19 -22.58
C GLN A 268 -15.85 -1.98 -23.68
N HIS A 269 -15.58 -1.10 -24.63
CA HIS A 269 -16.36 -1.10 -25.87
C HIS A 269 -16.04 -2.41 -26.61
N PRO A 270 -17.04 -3.21 -27.00
CA PRO A 270 -16.80 -4.36 -27.84
C PRO A 270 -16.12 -3.88 -29.12
N SER A 271 -14.89 -4.38 -29.34
CA SER A 271 -14.20 -4.15 -30.60
C SER A 271 -15.07 -4.70 -31.71
N HIS A 272 -15.56 -3.85 -32.59
CA HIS A 272 -16.11 -4.30 -33.86
C HIS A 272 -15.00 -5.07 -34.59
N ARG A 273 -15.22 -6.40 -34.69
CA ARG A 273 -14.49 -7.26 -35.62
C ARG A 273 -15.08 -7.05 -37.02
#